data_3338de523603d26f5a672d44b14f585e
#
_entry.id   3338de523603d26f5a672d44b14f585e
#
_cell.length_a   1.000
_cell.length_b   1.000
_cell.length_c   1.000
_cell.angle_alpha   90.00
_cell.angle_beta   90.00
_cell.angle_gamma   90.00
#
_symmetry.space_group_name_H-M   'P 1'
#
loop_
_entity.id
_entity.type
_entity.pdbx_description
1 polymer ?
#
loop_
_entity_poly.entity_id
_entity_poly.type
_entity_poly.pdbx_seq_one_letter_code
_entity_poly.pdbx_strand_id
1 'polypeptide(L)'
;MAHSLTWLPDVLKNAGLKVSLVPGWKNRGRGDVGQIFGVVCHHTAGPRNENMPSLNTLINGRGGKKPLPGPLAQLGLGRDGTYFVVAAGRAIHAGRGTWQNV
;
A
#
# COMPACT_ATOMS: atom_id res chain seq x y z
N MET A 1 -2.91 9.28 -16.58
CA MET A 1 -1.57 9.34 -16.01
C MET A 1 -1.13 7.97 -15.50
N ALA A 2 -0.02 7.49 -15.98
CA ALA A 2 0.49 6.22 -15.51
C ALA A 2 1.07 6.35 -14.10
N HIS A 3 0.90 5.30 -13.30
CA HIS A 3 1.53 5.19 -11.99
C HIS A 3 2.79 4.33 -12.12
N SER A 4 3.83 4.64 -11.36
CA SER A 4 5.15 4.08 -11.58
C SER A 4 5.34 2.66 -11.06
N LEU A 5 4.42 2.15 -10.23
CA LEU A 5 4.57 0.83 -9.60
C LEU A 5 3.77 -0.28 -10.28
N THR A 6 3.41 -0.14 -11.54
CA THR A 6 2.65 -1.17 -12.25
C THR A 6 3.43 -2.47 -12.43
N TRP A 7 4.75 -2.44 -12.32
CA TRP A 7 5.64 -3.60 -12.39
C TRP A 7 5.72 -4.39 -11.07
N LEU A 8 5.17 -3.84 -9.98
CA LEU A 8 5.38 -4.38 -8.63
C LEU A 8 4.89 -5.82 -8.45
N PRO A 9 3.68 -6.21 -8.93
CA PRO A 9 3.22 -7.59 -8.77
C PRO A 9 4.16 -8.60 -9.41
N ASP A 10 4.73 -8.29 -10.57
CA ASP A 10 5.63 -9.21 -11.26
C ASP A 10 6.91 -9.43 -10.47
N VAL A 11 7.47 -8.39 -9.89
CA VAL A 11 8.66 -8.49 -9.05
C VAL A 11 8.38 -9.40 -7.83
N LEU A 12 7.24 -9.21 -7.18
CA LEU A 12 6.87 -10.03 -6.02
C LEU A 12 6.67 -11.48 -6.41
N LYS A 13 5.99 -11.75 -7.53
CA LYS A 13 5.77 -13.12 -8.02
C LYS A 13 7.07 -13.79 -8.39
N ASN A 14 7.97 -13.07 -9.05
CA ASN A 14 9.27 -13.60 -9.45
C ASN A 14 10.15 -13.95 -8.23
N ALA A 15 9.90 -13.31 -7.10
CA ALA A 15 10.59 -13.62 -5.85
C ALA A 15 9.97 -14.80 -5.11
N GLY A 16 8.93 -15.42 -5.67
CA GLY A 16 8.28 -16.59 -5.05
C GLY A 16 7.25 -16.24 -4.00
N LEU A 17 6.77 -15.01 -3.98
CA LEU A 17 5.83 -14.54 -2.97
C LEU A 17 4.38 -14.70 -3.44
N LYS A 18 3.47 -14.88 -2.49
CA LYS A 18 2.04 -14.90 -2.78
C LYS A 18 1.55 -13.47 -2.97
N VAL A 19 0.83 -13.22 -4.06
CA VAL A 19 0.36 -11.88 -4.42
C VAL A 19 -1.13 -11.89 -4.69
N SER A 20 -1.84 -10.93 -4.11
CA SER A 20 -3.26 -10.70 -4.38
C SER A 20 -3.42 -9.26 -4.85
N LEU A 21 -4.08 -9.08 -6.00
CA LEU A 21 -4.30 -7.75 -6.56
C LEU A 21 -5.63 -7.20 -6.06
N VAL A 22 -5.60 -6.07 -5.37
CA VAL A 22 -6.82 -5.41 -4.93
C VAL A 22 -7.45 -4.72 -6.13
N PRO A 23 -8.75 -4.90 -6.39
CA PRO A 23 -9.39 -4.27 -7.56
C PRO A 23 -9.15 -2.76 -7.61
N GLY A 24 -8.76 -2.28 -8.79
CA GLY A 24 -8.45 -0.87 -9.00
C GLY A 24 -7.04 -0.45 -8.64
N TRP A 25 -6.16 -1.39 -8.29
CA TRP A 25 -4.82 -1.06 -7.81
C TRP A 25 -3.99 -0.26 -8.83
N LYS A 26 -4.15 -0.53 -10.13
CA LYS A 26 -3.37 0.15 -11.17
C LYS A 26 -3.65 1.65 -11.22
N ASN A 27 -4.87 2.04 -10.91
CA ASN A 27 -5.31 3.42 -11.02
C ASN A 27 -5.45 4.10 -9.66
N ARG A 28 -5.13 3.38 -8.59
CA ARG A 28 -5.24 3.94 -7.25
C ARG A 28 -3.94 4.62 -6.87
N GLY A 29 -4.07 5.76 -6.21
CA GLY A 29 -2.92 6.53 -5.75
C GLY A 29 -3.13 8.01 -5.96
N ARG A 30 -2.24 8.80 -5.38
CA ARG A 30 -2.25 10.26 -5.45
C ARG A 30 -1.24 10.77 -6.47
N GLY A 31 -1.26 10.20 -7.67
CA GLY A 31 -0.31 10.51 -8.72
C GLY A 31 0.86 9.54 -8.75
N ASP A 32 1.87 9.88 -9.51
CA ASP A 32 3.06 9.02 -9.67
C ASP A 32 3.92 9.04 -8.40
N VAL A 33 4.56 7.90 -8.13
CA VAL A 33 5.47 7.78 -7.00
C VAL A 33 6.72 8.63 -7.20
N GLY A 34 7.15 8.79 -8.44
CA GLY A 34 8.38 9.50 -8.75
C GLY A 34 9.60 8.61 -8.52
N GLN A 35 10.72 9.21 -8.16
CA GLN A 35 11.93 8.47 -7.89
C GLN A 35 11.81 7.71 -6.58
N ILE A 36 12.21 6.43 -6.58
CA ILE A 36 12.08 5.56 -5.42
C ILE A 36 13.42 5.53 -4.67
N PHE A 37 13.38 5.87 -3.39
CA PHE A 37 14.57 5.91 -2.54
C PHE A 37 14.64 4.76 -1.55
N GLY A 38 13.51 4.10 -1.28
CA GLY A 38 13.51 3.01 -0.33
C GLY A 38 12.11 2.50 -0.04
N VAL A 39 11.99 1.67 0.99
CA VAL A 39 10.74 1.08 1.44
C VAL A 39 10.51 1.47 2.89
N VAL A 40 9.32 1.99 3.18
CA VAL A 40 8.92 2.33 4.55
C VAL A 40 7.93 1.27 5.03
N CYS A 41 8.21 0.66 6.17
CA CYS A 41 7.37 -0.38 6.74
C CYS A 41 6.62 0.14 7.96
N HIS A 42 5.31 -0.18 7.99
CA HIS A 42 4.43 0.16 9.10
C HIS A 42 3.72 -1.09 9.58
N HIS A 43 3.32 -1.11 10.85
CA HIS A 43 2.38 -2.13 11.30
C HIS A 43 0.99 -1.50 11.46
N THR A 44 -0.04 -2.32 11.33
CA THR A 44 -1.43 -1.84 11.38
C THR A 44 -2.11 -2.06 12.73
N ALA A 45 -1.50 -2.86 13.60
CA ALA A 45 -2.03 -3.20 14.93
C ALA A 45 -3.44 -3.82 14.87
N GLY A 46 -3.74 -4.55 13.79
CA GLY A 46 -5.04 -5.19 13.62
C GLY A 46 -5.21 -6.47 14.44
N PRO A 47 -6.42 -7.04 14.48
CA PRO A 47 -6.68 -8.28 15.21
C PRO A 47 -5.82 -9.44 14.73
N ARG A 48 -5.43 -10.32 15.65
CA ARG A 48 -4.54 -11.43 15.34
C ARG A 48 -5.19 -12.55 14.55
N ASN A 49 -6.50 -12.70 14.70
CA ASN A 49 -7.22 -13.83 14.12
C ASN A 49 -7.68 -13.58 12.68
N GLU A 50 -7.29 -12.48 12.09
CA GLU A 50 -7.62 -12.15 10.70
C GLU A 50 -6.35 -11.99 9.88
N ASN A 51 -6.44 -12.31 8.58
CA ASN A 51 -5.28 -12.25 7.70
C ASN A 51 -4.85 -10.82 7.41
N MET A 52 -5.79 -10.00 6.95
CA MET A 52 -5.51 -8.60 6.64
C MET A 52 -6.69 -7.73 7.06
N PRO A 53 -6.90 -7.55 8.39
CA PRO A 53 -8.09 -6.84 8.88
C PRO A 53 -8.11 -5.36 8.51
N SER A 54 -6.95 -4.77 8.25
CA SER A 54 -6.85 -3.33 7.94
C SER A 54 -6.87 -3.04 6.46
N LEU A 55 -7.20 -4.02 5.60
CA LEU A 55 -7.11 -3.83 4.14
C LEU A 55 -8.00 -2.67 3.66
N ASN A 56 -9.23 -2.58 4.13
CA ASN A 56 -10.12 -1.49 3.73
C ASN A 56 -9.58 -0.12 4.17
N THR A 57 -8.93 -0.07 5.31
CA THR A 57 -8.29 1.15 5.79
C THR A 57 -7.14 1.57 4.88
N LEU A 58 -6.33 0.60 4.42
CA LEU A 58 -5.25 0.90 3.49
C LEU A 58 -5.78 1.43 2.16
N ILE A 59 -6.90 0.91 1.70
CA ILE A 59 -7.51 1.32 0.43
C ILE A 59 -8.15 2.72 0.55
N ASN A 60 -8.96 2.93 1.56
CA ASN A 60 -9.85 4.07 1.65
C ASN A 60 -9.38 5.18 2.59
N GLY A 61 -8.39 4.89 3.43
CA GLY A 61 -7.94 5.86 4.43
C GLY A 61 -8.64 5.68 5.76
N ARG A 62 -8.34 6.55 6.68
CA ARG A 62 -8.92 6.52 8.02
C ARG A 62 -9.60 7.85 8.37
N GLY A 63 -10.66 7.75 9.19
CA GLY A 63 -11.32 8.92 9.74
C GLY A 63 -10.83 9.23 11.15
N GLY A 64 -11.64 9.94 11.92
CA GLY A 64 -11.36 10.30 13.31
C GLY A 64 -10.74 11.67 13.45
N LYS A 65 -10.02 11.89 14.55
CA LYS A 65 -9.45 13.21 14.87
C LYS A 65 -8.34 13.63 13.93
N LYS A 66 -7.59 12.65 13.40
CA LYS A 66 -6.51 12.90 12.43
C LYS A 66 -6.76 12.04 11.21
N PRO A 67 -7.72 12.43 10.36
CA PRO A 67 -8.06 11.62 9.20
C PRO A 67 -6.95 11.64 8.16
N LEU A 68 -6.80 10.51 7.47
CA LEU A 68 -5.90 10.39 6.34
C LEU A 68 -6.68 9.82 5.17
N PRO A 69 -6.71 10.50 4.01
CA PRO A 69 -7.36 9.92 2.83
C PRO A 69 -6.53 8.77 2.27
N GLY A 70 -7.23 7.81 1.66
CA GLY A 70 -6.56 6.68 1.06
C GLY A 70 -5.96 6.98 -0.32
N PRO A 71 -5.14 6.09 -0.85
CA PRO A 71 -4.63 4.90 -0.16
C PRO A 71 -3.57 5.24 0.88
N LEU A 72 -3.43 4.39 1.89
CA LEU A 72 -2.45 4.61 2.96
C LEU A 72 -1.15 3.85 2.74
N ALA A 73 -1.14 2.86 1.86
CA ALA A 73 0.06 2.11 1.51
C ALA A 73 -0.07 1.51 0.13
N GLN A 74 1.05 1.21 -0.51
CA GLN A 74 1.06 0.53 -1.79
C GLN A 74 0.88 -0.98 -1.61
N LEU A 75 1.36 -1.54 -0.52
CA LEU A 75 1.32 -2.97 -0.22
C LEU A 75 0.78 -3.20 1.18
N GLY A 76 0.02 -4.29 1.34
CA GLY A 76 -0.31 -4.83 2.65
C GLY A 76 0.22 -6.25 2.74
N LEU A 77 0.82 -6.60 3.86
CA LEU A 77 1.29 -7.96 4.10
C LEU A 77 0.35 -8.65 5.06
N GLY A 78 -0.36 -9.66 4.57
CA GLY A 78 -1.24 -10.47 5.38
C GLY A 78 -0.49 -11.43 6.29
N ARG A 79 -1.17 -11.95 7.30
CA ARG A 79 -0.54 -12.83 8.28
C ARG A 79 -0.13 -14.18 7.69
N ASP A 80 -0.77 -14.58 6.58
CA ASP A 80 -0.42 -15.82 5.87
C ASP A 80 0.72 -15.64 4.87
N GLY A 81 1.31 -14.45 4.80
CA GLY A 81 2.39 -14.15 3.88
C GLY A 81 1.94 -13.63 2.52
N THR A 82 0.65 -13.38 2.31
CA THR A 82 0.15 -12.84 1.06
C THR A 82 0.39 -11.33 1.00
N TYR A 83 0.99 -10.87 -0.10
CA TYR A 83 1.14 -9.44 -0.37
C TYR A 83 -0.07 -8.95 -1.15
N PHE A 84 -0.80 -8.02 -0.56
CA PHE A 84 -1.93 -7.36 -1.21
C PHE A 84 -1.42 -6.11 -1.90
N VAL A 85 -1.53 -6.07 -3.23
CA VAL A 85 -1.13 -4.89 -3.99
C VAL A 85 -2.30 -3.92 -4.00
N VAL A 86 -2.16 -2.82 -3.27
CA VAL A 86 -3.24 -1.87 -3.02
C VAL A 86 -3.22 -0.73 -4.02
N ALA A 87 -2.05 -0.19 -4.33
CA ALA A 87 -1.96 0.98 -5.20
C ALA A 87 -0.64 1.01 -5.95
N ALA A 88 -0.70 1.34 -7.23
CA ALA A 88 0.49 1.57 -8.05
C ALA A 88 1.04 2.98 -7.89
N GLY A 89 0.22 3.91 -7.41
CA GLY A 89 0.60 5.31 -7.26
C GLY A 89 1.00 5.68 -5.84
N ARG A 90 1.18 6.97 -5.64
CA ARG A 90 1.59 7.51 -4.34
C ARG A 90 0.54 7.25 -3.26
N ALA A 91 0.98 6.84 -2.09
CA ALA A 91 0.12 6.62 -0.93
C ALA A 91 0.42 7.64 0.17
N ILE A 92 -0.59 7.90 1.00
CA ILE A 92 -0.44 8.76 2.17
C ILE A 92 -0.23 7.86 3.37
N HIS A 93 1.03 7.60 3.71
CA HIS A 93 1.36 6.63 4.74
C HIS A 93 1.00 7.10 6.15
N ALA A 94 1.51 8.27 6.54
CA ALA A 94 1.30 8.81 7.88
C ALA A 94 1.25 10.34 7.85
N GLY A 95 0.91 10.91 6.70
CA GLY A 95 0.99 12.33 6.47
C GLY A 95 2.36 12.71 5.93
N ARG A 96 2.73 13.99 6.10
CA ARG A 96 3.97 14.49 5.54
C ARG A 96 5.17 13.93 6.30
N GLY A 97 6.12 13.35 5.57
CA GLY A 97 7.36 12.86 6.15
C GLY A 97 8.56 13.74 5.80
N THR A 98 9.71 13.36 6.32
CA THR A 98 10.97 14.03 6.02
C THR A 98 11.70 13.39 4.84
N TRP A 99 11.28 12.20 4.46
CA TRP A 99 11.83 11.46 3.33
C TRP A 99 11.00 11.74 2.09
N GLN A 100 11.67 11.90 0.95
CA GLN A 100 10.98 12.22 -0.29
C GLN A 100 9.97 11.15 -0.67
N ASN A 101 8.76 11.54 -1.06
CA ASN A 101 7.66 10.66 -1.47
C ASN A 101 7.06 9.80 -0.34
N VAL A 102 7.23 10.20 0.88
CA VAL A 102 6.65 9.51 2.04
C VAL A 102 5.66 10.41 2.75
#